data_ba6d208bc49a4bed322c41b087372ff4
#
_entry.id   ba6d208bc49a4bed322c41b087372ff4
#
_cell.length_a   1.000
_cell.length_b   1.000
_cell.length_c   1.000
_cell.angle_alpha   90.00
_cell.angle_beta   90.00
_cell.angle_gamma   90.00
#
_symmetry.space_group_name_H-M   'P 1'
#
loop_
_entity.id
_entity.type
_entity.pdbx_description
1 polymer ?
#
loop_
_entity_poly.entity_id
_entity_poly.type
_entity_poly.pdbx_seq_one_letter_code
_entity_poly.pdbx_strand_id
1 'polypeptide(L)'
;THYARMLQDGDIRLTPWAEIVDTLRADMLTYGVNVIAAYNAGFDFRVLRQTHADLGGTGAIVQSPVDVLDIWQFACETKLSQKSYARIARSLGWVSPAGNIKTGAEFAYRYVSGDPAFIEDHTALSDARIEVAILAECYRQKKSVPYGIINGAPWRIVNPQAGNDAHVHGSTIQ
;
A
#
# COMPACT_ATOMS: atom_id res chain seq x y z
N THR A 1 13.80 -17.32 -9.51
CA THR A 1 12.96 -16.37 -8.74
C THR A 1 12.21 -17.10 -7.64
N HIS A 2 11.79 -16.40 -6.58
CA HIS A 2 11.03 -16.97 -5.46
C HIS A 2 9.76 -17.70 -5.94
N TYR A 3 8.95 -17.07 -6.77
CA TYR A 3 7.75 -17.67 -7.37
C TYR A 3 8.00 -18.93 -8.20
N ALA A 4 9.14 -19.00 -8.93
CA ALA A 4 9.47 -20.22 -9.69
C ALA A 4 9.69 -21.43 -8.78
N ARG A 5 10.30 -21.21 -7.60
CA ARG A 5 10.46 -22.27 -6.58
C ARG A 5 9.11 -22.66 -6.00
N MET A 6 8.27 -21.69 -5.61
CA MET A 6 6.92 -21.98 -5.08
C MET A 6 6.05 -22.77 -6.06
N LEU A 7 6.16 -22.49 -7.37
CA LEU A 7 5.50 -23.29 -8.41
C LEU A 7 6.03 -24.72 -8.47
N GLN A 8 7.34 -24.88 -8.39
CA GLN A 8 8.00 -26.19 -8.42
C GLN A 8 7.66 -27.03 -7.18
N ASP A 9 7.57 -26.40 -6.01
CA ASP A 9 7.25 -27.03 -4.73
C ASP A 9 5.74 -27.27 -4.56
N GLY A 10 4.90 -26.73 -5.46
CA GLY A 10 3.44 -26.87 -5.40
C GLY A 10 2.74 -25.93 -4.43
N ASP A 11 3.45 -24.96 -3.88
CA ASP A 11 2.90 -23.97 -2.94
C ASP A 11 1.95 -22.98 -3.62
N ILE A 12 2.14 -22.76 -4.92
CA ILE A 12 1.27 -21.95 -5.78
C ILE A 12 1.00 -22.66 -7.10
N ARG A 13 -0.06 -22.25 -7.78
CA ARG A 13 -0.43 -22.76 -9.10
C ARG A 13 -0.63 -21.63 -10.09
N LEU A 14 -0.41 -21.89 -11.37
CA LEU A 14 -0.87 -21.03 -12.45
C LEU A 14 -2.38 -21.22 -12.63
N THR A 15 -3.09 -20.11 -12.66
CA THR A 15 -4.55 -20.08 -12.78
C THR A 15 -4.93 -19.15 -13.94
N PRO A 16 -5.85 -19.53 -14.84
CA PRO A 16 -6.36 -18.65 -15.88
C PRO A 16 -6.95 -17.38 -15.29
N TRP A 17 -6.70 -16.24 -15.95
CA TRP A 17 -7.17 -14.93 -15.45
C TRP A 17 -8.69 -14.86 -15.21
N ALA A 18 -9.48 -15.47 -16.12
CA ALA A 18 -10.92 -15.52 -15.97
C ALA A 18 -11.34 -16.22 -14.66
N GLU A 19 -10.71 -17.35 -14.33
CA GLU A 19 -10.97 -18.07 -13.07
C GLU A 19 -10.61 -17.23 -11.84
N ILE A 20 -9.53 -16.45 -11.91
CA ILE A 20 -9.14 -15.52 -10.82
C ILE A 20 -10.23 -14.46 -10.62
N VAL A 21 -10.70 -13.84 -11.70
CA VAL A 21 -11.74 -12.80 -11.65
C VAL A 21 -13.06 -13.37 -11.12
N ASP A 22 -13.45 -14.55 -11.56
CA ASP A 22 -14.68 -15.20 -11.12
C ASP A 22 -14.60 -15.61 -9.65
N THR A 23 -13.46 -16.11 -9.19
CA THR A 23 -13.21 -16.41 -7.77
C THR A 23 -13.29 -15.16 -6.93
N LEU A 24 -12.63 -14.07 -7.34
CA LEU A 24 -12.70 -12.79 -6.63
C LEU A 24 -14.15 -12.30 -6.48
N ARG A 25 -14.92 -12.34 -7.56
CA ARG A 25 -16.34 -11.94 -7.54
C ARG A 25 -17.19 -12.82 -6.63
N ALA A 26 -16.96 -14.13 -6.67
CA ALA A 26 -17.66 -15.09 -5.82
C ALA A 26 -17.34 -14.85 -4.33
N ASP A 27 -16.09 -14.63 -3.99
CA ASP A 27 -15.65 -14.31 -2.64
C ASP A 27 -16.26 -13.00 -2.14
N MET A 28 -16.24 -11.95 -2.98
CA MET A 28 -16.84 -10.66 -2.64
C MET A 28 -18.34 -10.79 -2.31
N LEU A 29 -19.07 -11.61 -3.06
CA LEU A 29 -20.48 -11.89 -2.79
C LEU A 29 -20.66 -12.72 -1.52
N THR A 30 -19.88 -13.78 -1.37
CA THR A 30 -19.98 -14.73 -0.25
C THR A 30 -19.71 -14.05 1.09
N TYR A 31 -18.72 -13.15 1.12
CA TYR A 31 -18.32 -12.46 2.35
C TYR A 31 -18.94 -11.05 2.49
N GLY A 32 -19.79 -10.63 1.55
CA GLY A 32 -20.43 -9.31 1.60
C GLY A 32 -19.41 -8.17 1.57
N VAL A 33 -18.36 -8.28 0.75
CA VAL A 33 -17.28 -7.30 0.68
C VAL A 33 -17.81 -5.99 0.10
N ASN A 34 -17.73 -4.92 0.87
CA ASN A 34 -18.13 -3.57 0.48
C ASN A 34 -16.95 -2.56 0.50
N VAL A 35 -15.76 -3.00 0.91
CA VAL A 35 -14.52 -2.20 0.89
C VAL A 35 -13.39 -3.06 0.37
N ILE A 36 -12.58 -2.52 -0.55
CA ILE A 36 -11.30 -3.08 -0.94
C ILE A 36 -10.20 -2.13 -0.47
N ALA A 37 -9.24 -2.68 0.26
CA ALA A 37 -8.12 -1.92 0.79
C ALA A 37 -6.80 -2.42 0.22
N ALA A 38 -5.86 -1.51 -0.05
CA ALA A 38 -4.48 -1.84 -0.43
C ALA A 38 -3.53 -0.73 0.00
N TYR A 39 -2.26 -1.05 0.22
CA TYR A 39 -1.22 -0.06 0.48
C TYR A 39 -0.75 0.56 -0.84
N ASN A 40 -1.06 1.84 -1.06
CA ASN A 40 -0.94 2.52 -2.36
C ASN A 40 -1.96 2.00 -3.40
N ALA A 41 -3.22 1.95 -3.01
CA ALA A 41 -4.33 1.40 -3.77
C ALA A 41 -4.41 1.90 -5.22
N GLY A 42 -3.97 3.13 -5.49
CA GLY A 42 -3.89 3.68 -6.85
C GLY A 42 -3.00 2.87 -7.79
N PHE A 43 -1.90 2.30 -7.27
CA PHE A 43 -1.02 1.42 -8.03
C PHE A 43 -1.71 0.09 -8.33
N ASP A 44 -2.26 -0.57 -7.31
CA ASP A 44 -2.86 -1.90 -7.43
C ASP A 44 -4.06 -1.91 -8.37
N PHE A 45 -4.95 -0.92 -8.24
CA PHE A 45 -6.08 -0.79 -9.16
C PHE A 45 -5.68 -0.47 -10.59
N ARG A 46 -4.58 0.27 -10.80
CA ARG A 46 -4.05 0.51 -12.14
C ARG A 46 -3.51 -0.77 -12.76
N VAL A 47 -2.69 -1.52 -12.01
CA VAL A 47 -2.13 -2.81 -12.47
C VAL A 47 -3.25 -3.81 -12.75
N LEU A 48 -4.21 -3.93 -11.83
CA LEU A 48 -5.35 -4.84 -11.98
C LEU A 48 -6.14 -4.56 -13.27
N ARG A 49 -6.48 -3.30 -13.54
CA ARG A 49 -7.20 -2.91 -14.76
C ARG A 49 -6.39 -3.18 -16.03
N GLN A 50 -5.09 -2.85 -16.01
CA GLN A 50 -4.21 -3.09 -17.15
C GLN A 50 -4.10 -4.59 -17.43
N THR A 51 -3.84 -5.42 -16.42
CA THR A 51 -3.79 -6.87 -16.55
C THR A 51 -5.08 -7.44 -17.11
N HIS A 52 -6.22 -6.94 -16.63
CA HIS A 52 -7.54 -7.38 -17.12
C HIS A 52 -7.72 -7.09 -18.61
N ALA A 53 -7.36 -5.89 -19.04
CA ALA A 53 -7.43 -5.52 -20.45
C ALA A 53 -6.45 -6.33 -21.33
N ASP A 54 -5.21 -6.47 -20.89
CA ASP A 54 -4.15 -7.20 -21.62
C ASP A 54 -4.47 -8.69 -21.80
N LEU A 55 -5.20 -9.28 -20.85
CA LEU A 55 -5.63 -10.67 -20.88
C LEU A 55 -7.06 -10.86 -21.47
N GLY A 56 -7.56 -9.85 -22.20
CA GLY A 56 -8.83 -9.92 -22.93
C GLY A 56 -10.07 -9.86 -22.04
N GLY A 57 -9.95 -9.45 -20.80
CA GLY A 57 -11.08 -9.26 -19.91
C GLY A 57 -11.97 -8.10 -20.33
N THR A 58 -13.27 -8.23 -20.13
CA THR A 58 -14.28 -7.22 -20.45
C THR A 58 -15.08 -6.81 -19.23
N GLY A 59 -15.49 -5.55 -19.18
CA GLY A 59 -16.27 -5.01 -18.06
C GLY A 59 -15.47 -4.75 -16.80
N ALA A 60 -16.15 -4.49 -15.68
CA ALA A 60 -15.53 -4.20 -14.40
C ALA A 60 -15.12 -5.49 -13.67
N ILE A 61 -13.88 -5.56 -13.17
CA ILE A 61 -13.41 -6.68 -12.34
C ILE A 61 -14.17 -6.71 -11.02
N VAL A 62 -14.28 -5.55 -10.40
CA VAL A 62 -15.00 -5.34 -9.14
C VAL A 62 -16.35 -4.72 -9.46
N GLN A 63 -17.41 -5.35 -8.99
CA GLN A 63 -18.78 -4.86 -9.18
C GLN A 63 -19.09 -3.78 -8.14
N SER A 64 -19.72 -2.70 -8.58
CA SER A 64 -20.15 -1.57 -7.72
C SER A 64 -21.44 -1.95 -6.92
N PRO A 65 -21.66 -1.39 -5.74
CA PRO A 65 -20.84 -0.37 -5.08
C PRO A 65 -19.82 -0.99 -4.12
N VAL A 66 -18.55 -0.68 -4.31
CA VAL A 66 -17.46 -1.04 -3.39
C VAL A 66 -16.61 0.20 -3.13
N ASP A 67 -16.40 0.51 -1.87
CA ASP A 67 -15.51 1.59 -1.47
C ASP A 67 -14.04 1.14 -1.60
N VAL A 68 -13.16 2.11 -1.85
CA VAL A 68 -11.72 1.90 -1.87
C VAL A 68 -11.10 2.57 -0.66
N LEU A 69 -10.20 1.86 0.02
CA LEU A 69 -9.40 2.41 1.12
C LEU A 69 -7.92 2.32 0.76
N ASP A 70 -7.26 3.47 0.60
CA ASP A 70 -5.81 3.53 0.51
C ASP A 70 -5.20 3.48 1.92
N ILE A 71 -4.63 2.31 2.27
CA ILE A 71 -4.01 2.08 3.58
C ILE A 71 -2.80 3.02 3.78
N TRP A 72 -2.06 3.34 2.71
CA TRP A 72 -0.93 4.29 2.80
C TRP A 72 -1.38 5.68 3.19
N GLN A 73 -2.44 6.20 2.54
CA GLN A 73 -3.06 7.46 2.91
C GLN A 73 -3.48 7.46 4.39
N PHE A 74 -4.22 6.44 4.81
CA PHE A 74 -4.72 6.33 6.16
C PHE A 74 -3.60 6.18 7.21
N ALA A 75 -2.54 5.42 6.89
CA ALA A 75 -1.37 5.29 7.75
C ALA A 75 -0.63 6.63 7.89
N CYS A 76 -0.45 7.39 6.80
CA CYS A 76 0.17 8.70 6.83
C CYS A 76 -0.64 9.72 7.67
N GLU A 77 -1.98 9.66 7.61
CA GLU A 77 -2.86 10.53 8.41
C GLU A 77 -2.92 10.16 9.90
N THR A 78 -2.57 8.91 10.24
CA THR A 78 -2.76 8.37 11.59
C THR A 78 -1.46 8.02 12.28
N LYS A 79 -0.88 6.87 11.96
CA LYS A 79 0.28 6.29 12.66
C LYS A 79 1.59 6.97 12.27
N LEU A 80 1.81 7.23 10.97
CA LEU A 80 3.09 7.71 10.48
C LEU A 80 3.28 9.22 10.65
N SER A 81 2.21 10.00 10.85
CA SER A 81 2.28 11.42 11.20
C SER A 81 2.63 11.67 12.68
N GLN A 82 2.70 10.63 13.50
CA GLN A 82 3.04 10.77 14.92
C GLN A 82 4.52 11.14 15.12
N LYS A 83 4.77 12.01 16.11
CA LYS A 83 6.15 12.39 16.49
C LYS A 83 7.02 11.19 16.90
N SER A 84 6.39 10.14 17.47
CA SER A 84 7.05 8.89 17.84
C SER A 84 7.61 8.18 16.61
N TYR A 85 6.82 8.07 15.53
CA TYR A 85 7.30 7.50 14.27
C TYR A 85 8.49 8.27 13.70
N ALA A 86 8.37 9.59 13.59
CA ALA A 86 9.43 10.45 13.08
C ALA A 86 10.74 10.31 13.88
N ARG A 87 10.65 10.21 15.19
CA ARG A 87 11.82 10.01 16.08
C ARG A 87 12.47 8.65 15.83
N ILE A 88 11.68 7.57 15.82
CA ILE A 88 12.17 6.20 15.59
C ILE A 88 12.76 6.06 14.18
N ALA A 89 12.06 6.55 13.15
CA ALA A 89 12.53 6.50 11.78
C ALA A 89 13.89 7.16 11.59
N ARG A 90 14.09 8.34 12.21
CA ARG A 90 15.40 9.02 12.15
C ARG A 90 16.48 8.27 12.93
N SER A 91 16.18 7.75 14.13
CA SER A 91 17.16 7.01 14.94
C SER A 91 17.60 5.70 14.29
N LEU A 92 16.74 5.08 13.47
CA LEU A 92 17.03 3.83 12.75
C LEU A 92 17.46 4.04 11.29
N GLY A 93 17.61 5.30 10.86
CA GLY A 93 18.03 5.59 9.48
C GLY A 93 16.96 5.27 8.42
N TRP A 94 15.67 5.21 8.79
CA TRP A 94 14.58 5.00 7.85
C TRP A 94 14.23 6.30 7.10
N VAL A 95 15.24 6.84 6.46
CA VAL A 95 15.14 8.07 5.69
C VAL A 95 15.69 7.85 4.27
N SER A 96 15.18 8.63 3.33
CA SER A 96 15.70 8.66 1.97
C SER A 96 17.01 9.47 1.90
N PRO A 97 17.80 9.39 0.80
CA PRO A 97 18.95 10.27 0.61
C PRO A 97 18.62 11.76 0.71
N ALA A 98 17.39 12.16 0.37
CA ALA A 98 16.89 13.53 0.50
C ALA A 98 16.39 13.87 1.92
N GLY A 99 16.61 13.00 2.92
CA GLY A 99 16.21 13.23 4.32
C GLY A 99 14.73 12.99 4.63
N ASN A 100 13.93 12.56 3.65
CA ASN A 100 12.51 12.27 3.86
C ASN A 100 12.33 10.96 4.62
N ILE A 101 11.46 10.95 5.62
CA ILE A 101 11.06 9.75 6.36
C ILE A 101 10.36 8.79 5.38
N LYS A 102 10.81 7.55 5.37
CA LYS A 102 10.19 6.49 4.55
C LYS A 102 8.81 6.12 5.11
N THR A 103 7.86 5.90 4.20
CA THR A 103 6.46 5.59 4.55
C THR A 103 5.92 4.37 3.81
N GLY A 104 6.78 3.55 3.20
CA GLY A 104 6.39 2.30 2.54
C GLY A 104 5.88 1.26 3.55
N ALA A 105 5.16 0.25 3.06
CA ALA A 105 4.50 -0.77 3.87
C ALA A 105 5.46 -1.46 4.86
N GLU A 106 6.65 -1.85 4.40
CA GLU A 106 7.67 -2.46 5.25
C GLU A 106 8.05 -1.59 6.46
N PHE A 107 8.28 -0.27 6.26
CA PHE A 107 8.62 0.64 7.36
C PHE A 107 7.44 0.92 8.28
N ALA A 108 6.24 1.01 7.73
CA ALA A 108 5.01 1.13 8.50
C ALA A 108 4.81 -0.11 9.38
N TYR A 109 4.99 -1.29 8.82
CA TYR A 109 4.87 -2.56 9.55
C TYR A 109 5.93 -2.71 10.64
N ARG A 110 7.20 -2.43 10.35
CA ARG A 110 8.28 -2.40 11.36
C ARG A 110 7.92 -1.53 12.57
N TYR A 111 7.29 -0.40 12.31
CA TYR A 111 6.85 0.51 13.37
C TYR A 111 5.68 -0.03 14.18
N VAL A 112 4.64 -0.54 13.52
CA VAL A 112 3.43 -0.97 14.22
C VAL A 112 3.60 -2.32 14.92
N SER A 113 4.45 -3.20 14.40
CA SER A 113 4.80 -4.50 15.01
C SER A 113 5.83 -4.37 16.13
N GLY A 114 6.62 -3.28 16.15
CA GLY A 114 7.76 -3.13 17.05
C GLY A 114 8.97 -3.99 16.64
N ASP A 115 9.00 -4.52 15.43
CA ASP A 115 10.11 -5.30 14.87
C ASP A 115 10.87 -4.49 13.81
N PRO A 116 11.93 -3.77 14.18
CA PRO A 116 12.71 -2.97 13.24
C PRO A 116 13.55 -3.81 12.26
N ALA A 117 13.74 -5.10 12.53
CA ALA A 117 14.52 -6.01 11.69
C ALA A 117 13.67 -6.76 10.66
N PHE A 118 12.34 -6.60 10.69
CA PHE A 118 11.46 -7.24 9.73
C PHE A 118 11.88 -6.92 8.29
N ILE A 119 11.86 -7.93 7.43
CA ILE A 119 12.12 -7.83 5.99
C ILE A 119 10.92 -8.43 5.26
N GLU A 120 10.35 -7.65 4.36
CA GLU A 120 9.24 -8.05 3.50
C GLU A 120 9.71 -9.09 2.49
N ASP A 121 8.99 -10.21 2.35
CA ASP A 121 9.34 -11.28 1.41
C ASP A 121 8.79 -11.03 -0.01
N HIS A 122 7.98 -9.98 -0.18
CA HIS A 122 7.37 -9.58 -1.45
C HIS A 122 6.51 -10.67 -2.09
N THR A 123 5.81 -11.45 -1.29
CA THR A 123 4.73 -12.30 -1.79
C THR A 123 3.39 -11.62 -1.54
N ALA A 124 2.46 -11.72 -2.50
CA ALA A 124 1.16 -11.04 -2.39
C ALA A 124 0.39 -11.37 -1.10
N LEU A 125 0.48 -12.62 -0.61
CA LEU A 125 -0.17 -13.02 0.64
C LEU A 125 0.51 -12.43 1.87
N SER A 126 1.84 -12.36 1.87
CA SER A 126 2.59 -11.71 2.95
C SER A 126 2.31 -10.22 2.99
N ASP A 127 2.35 -9.57 1.82
CA ASP A 127 2.04 -8.15 1.67
C ASP A 127 0.64 -7.85 2.22
N ALA A 128 -0.38 -8.63 1.82
CA ALA A 128 -1.73 -8.47 2.34
C ALA A 128 -1.81 -8.63 3.88
N ARG A 129 -1.03 -9.55 4.49
CA ARG A 129 -1.00 -9.75 5.95
C ARG A 129 -0.41 -8.57 6.70
N ILE A 130 0.70 -8.00 6.20
CA ILE A 130 1.29 -6.81 6.83
C ILE A 130 0.39 -5.58 6.66
N GLU A 131 -0.29 -5.46 5.52
CA GLU A 131 -1.26 -4.38 5.26
C GLU A 131 -2.45 -4.44 6.23
N VAL A 132 -2.99 -5.62 6.49
CA VAL A 132 -4.06 -5.83 7.50
C VAL A 132 -3.58 -5.41 8.90
N ALA A 133 -2.35 -5.75 9.28
CA ALA A 133 -1.80 -5.35 10.57
C ALA A 133 -1.62 -3.83 10.68
N ILE A 134 -1.14 -3.17 9.63
CA ILE A 134 -1.03 -1.70 9.57
C ILE A 134 -2.42 -1.08 9.68
N LEU A 135 -3.39 -1.58 8.91
CA LEU A 135 -4.76 -1.09 8.89
C LEU A 135 -5.43 -1.19 10.27
N ALA A 136 -5.26 -2.33 10.96
CA ALA A 136 -5.78 -2.52 12.31
C ALA A 136 -5.24 -1.46 13.28
N GLU A 137 -3.95 -1.11 13.18
CA GLU A 137 -3.35 -0.06 14.01
C GLU A 137 -3.83 1.35 13.64
N CYS A 138 -4.15 1.60 12.35
CA CYS A 138 -4.75 2.85 11.93
C CYS A 138 -6.16 3.03 12.52
N TYR A 139 -6.99 2.01 12.49
CA TYR A 139 -8.33 2.04 13.09
C TYR A 139 -8.31 2.33 14.60
N ARG A 140 -7.30 1.86 15.33
CA ARG A 140 -7.12 2.14 16.76
C ARG A 140 -6.95 3.62 17.08
N GLN A 141 -6.60 4.46 16.09
CA GLN A 141 -6.46 5.91 16.28
C GLN A 141 -7.80 6.65 16.34
N LYS A 142 -8.93 5.98 16.06
CA LYS A 142 -10.30 6.54 16.11
C LYS A 142 -10.47 7.82 15.29
N LYS A 143 -9.74 7.95 14.17
CA LYS A 143 -9.91 9.02 13.20
C LYS A 143 -10.89 8.61 12.11
N SER A 144 -11.41 9.58 11.37
CA SER A 144 -12.23 9.32 10.17
C SER A 144 -11.44 8.48 9.17
N VAL A 145 -12.10 7.50 8.58
CA VAL A 145 -11.52 6.62 7.57
C VAL A 145 -11.65 7.30 6.20
N PRO A 146 -10.56 7.47 5.44
CA PRO A 146 -10.56 8.20 4.18
C PRO A 146 -11.04 7.33 3.01
N TYR A 147 -12.27 6.82 3.06
CA TYR A 147 -12.84 6.03 1.96
C TYR A 147 -12.92 6.87 0.66
N GLY A 148 -12.60 6.23 -0.45
CA GLY A 148 -12.62 6.86 -1.77
C GLY A 148 -11.51 7.88 -2.04
N ILE A 149 -10.62 8.14 -1.06
CA ILE A 149 -9.51 9.07 -1.23
C ILE A 149 -8.27 8.30 -1.68
N ILE A 150 -7.82 8.58 -2.91
CA ILE A 150 -6.56 8.08 -3.45
C ILE A 150 -5.63 9.28 -3.68
N ASN A 151 -4.55 9.34 -2.92
CA ASN A 151 -3.55 10.40 -3.02
C ASN A 151 -2.25 9.83 -3.58
N GLY A 152 -1.73 10.40 -4.67
CA GLY A 152 -0.47 9.95 -5.27
C GLY A 152 0.79 10.24 -4.43
N ALA A 153 0.68 11.03 -3.35
CA ALA A 153 1.83 11.41 -2.54
C ALA A 153 1.50 11.58 -1.04
N PRO A 154 0.87 10.59 -0.37
CA PRO A 154 0.49 10.71 1.05
C PRO A 154 1.72 10.86 1.97
N TRP A 155 2.90 10.42 1.54
CA TRP A 155 4.16 10.63 2.26
C TRP A 155 4.47 12.10 2.60
N ARG A 156 3.91 13.06 1.85
CA ARG A 156 4.05 14.50 2.14
C ARG A 156 3.38 14.92 3.46
N ILE A 157 2.38 14.18 3.92
CA ILE A 157 1.76 14.41 5.23
C ILE A 157 2.81 14.20 6.34
N VAL A 158 3.69 13.21 6.16
CA VAL A 158 4.76 12.87 7.10
C VAL A 158 5.99 13.77 6.91
N ASN A 159 6.19 14.31 5.71
CA ASN A 159 7.32 15.14 5.31
C ASN A 159 6.86 16.50 4.74
N PRO A 160 6.27 17.38 5.56
CA PRO A 160 5.65 18.62 5.05
C PRO A 160 6.65 19.60 4.44
N GLN A 161 7.94 19.49 4.73
CA GLN A 161 8.99 20.35 4.17
C GLN A 161 9.52 19.90 2.80
N ALA A 162 9.18 18.68 2.36
CA ALA A 162 9.70 18.08 1.12
C ALA A 162 9.25 18.77 -0.18
N GLY A 163 8.44 19.81 -0.12
CA GLY A 163 7.98 20.58 -1.29
C GLY A 163 8.67 21.93 -1.50
N ASN A 164 9.46 22.41 -0.52
CA ASN A 164 10.02 23.75 -0.56
C ASN A 164 11.40 23.82 -1.22
N ASP A 165 12.12 22.71 -1.34
CA ASP A 165 13.50 22.70 -1.84
C ASP A 165 13.60 22.71 -3.39
N ALA A 166 12.49 22.49 -4.10
CA ALA A 166 12.48 22.48 -5.57
C ALA A 166 12.57 23.88 -6.23
N HIS A 167 12.46 24.97 -5.44
CA HIS A 167 12.47 26.34 -5.96
C HIS A 167 13.75 27.15 -5.67
N VAL A 168 14.76 26.58 -5.00
CA VAL A 168 15.97 27.36 -4.59
C VAL A 168 17.14 27.24 -5.57
N HIS A 169 17.08 26.39 -6.58
CA HIS A 169 18.17 26.27 -7.58
C HIS A 169 17.77 26.71 -9.00
N GLY A 170 17.28 27.91 -9.12
CA GLY A 170 16.95 28.46 -10.43
C GLY A 170 16.97 29.97 -10.45
N SER A 171 18.12 30.62 -10.13
CA SER A 171 18.41 31.98 -10.57
C SER A 171 19.78 32.43 -10.05
N THR A 172 20.84 32.19 -10.76
CA THR A 172 21.95 33.12 -10.91
C THR A 172 22.84 32.63 -12.04
N ILE A 173 22.55 33.03 -13.25
CA ILE A 173 23.58 33.17 -14.29
C ILE A 173 23.50 34.64 -14.75
N GLN A 174 24.49 35.40 -14.36
CA GLN A 174 24.89 36.61 -15.04
C GLN A 174 25.81 36.26 -16.18
#